data_6d5a393e8255c65652b5c12fe59b7691
#
_entry.id   6d5a393e8255c65652b5c12fe59b7691
#
_cell.length_a   1.000
_cell.length_b   1.000
_cell.length_c   1.000
_cell.angle_alpha   90.00
_cell.angle_beta   90.00
_cell.angle_gamma   90.00
#
_symmetry.space_group_name_H-M   'P 1'
#
loop_
_entity.id
_entity.type
_entity.pdbx_description
1 polymer ?
#
loop_
_entity_poly.entity_id
_entity_poly.type
_entity_poly.pdbx_seq_one_letter_code
_entity_poly.pdbx_strand_id
1 'polypeptide(L)'
;MTRRVVAIHGLGLIGGSLGLALRACPDPPRVLGFDPDPEAARGAVERQAVDALMEDPSRVEGEADLVVTAVPPREAVSLVPRLLASIPAGAVLTDLSSVMLPVLTAAGGGHASVRFVGSHPLRGSEQGGIRAARSDLYKGAPVLVGAPLTPGTAAERVAAMWRQVGAVPASMAPTLHDALVALTSHLPQVVSTALVRTLRRTGNMTGLLAQGAGPGLRDMSRLAGSPPDLWFDILTLNAEKLTPALELLEREVRALRHAIERKDPELRTLLDEARQFRREIAP
;
A
#
# COMPACT_ATOMS: atom_id res chain seq x y z
N MET A 1 -4.94 -16.79 30.39
CA MET A 1 -5.27 -15.64 29.51
C MET A 1 -5.76 -16.18 28.18
N THR A 2 -6.90 -15.76 27.69
CA THR A 2 -7.39 -16.15 26.36
C THR A 2 -6.40 -15.66 25.29
N ARG A 3 -6.02 -16.54 24.36
CA ARG A 3 -5.13 -16.21 23.25
C ARG A 3 -5.80 -15.14 22.38
N ARG A 4 -5.10 -14.05 22.05
CA ARG A 4 -5.61 -12.99 21.15
C ARG A 4 -5.94 -13.57 19.79
N VAL A 5 -7.01 -13.07 19.15
CA VAL A 5 -7.47 -13.50 17.84
C VAL A 5 -7.33 -12.36 16.84
N VAL A 6 -6.63 -12.61 15.73
CA VAL A 6 -6.49 -11.69 14.61
C VAL A 6 -7.14 -12.32 13.38
N ALA A 7 -8.08 -11.61 12.78
CA ALA A 7 -8.76 -12.01 11.56
C ALA A 7 -8.25 -11.19 10.36
N ILE A 8 -7.87 -11.85 9.27
CA ILE A 8 -7.29 -11.22 8.08
C ILE A 8 -8.19 -11.49 6.87
N HIS A 9 -8.70 -10.43 6.26
CA HIS A 9 -9.40 -10.45 4.97
C HIS A 9 -8.42 -10.06 3.86
N GLY A 10 -8.26 -10.93 2.86
CA GLY A 10 -7.25 -10.83 1.82
C GLY A 10 -5.94 -11.54 2.22
N LEU A 11 -5.69 -12.70 1.60
CA LEU A 11 -4.55 -13.57 1.90
C LEU A 11 -3.50 -13.54 0.78
N GLY A 12 -3.41 -12.42 0.07
CA GLY A 12 -2.37 -12.17 -0.93
C GLY A 12 -0.99 -11.92 -0.32
N LEU A 13 -0.13 -11.19 -1.03
CA LEU A 13 1.21 -10.83 -0.55
C LEU A 13 1.16 -10.15 0.83
N ILE A 14 0.35 -9.11 0.97
CA ILE A 14 0.32 -8.26 2.17
C ILE A 14 -0.30 -8.99 3.36
N GLY A 15 -1.55 -9.47 3.24
CA GLY A 15 -2.22 -10.17 4.33
C GLY A 15 -1.58 -11.50 4.68
N GLY A 16 -1.14 -12.28 3.67
CA GLY A 16 -0.41 -13.52 3.88
C GLY A 16 0.92 -13.31 4.61
N SER A 17 1.66 -12.25 4.25
CA SER A 17 2.90 -11.89 4.97
C SER A 17 2.64 -11.48 6.41
N LEU A 18 1.54 -10.74 6.66
CA LEU A 18 1.15 -10.39 8.03
C LEU A 18 0.82 -11.64 8.85
N GLY A 19 0.05 -12.56 8.28
CA GLY A 19 -0.25 -13.83 8.94
C GLY A 19 1.00 -14.63 9.27
N LEU A 20 1.91 -14.80 8.31
CA LEU A 20 3.21 -15.47 8.52
C LEU A 20 4.03 -14.79 9.62
N ALA A 21 4.10 -13.46 9.61
CA ALA A 21 4.86 -12.70 10.58
C ALA A 21 4.29 -12.82 11.99
N LEU A 22 2.96 -12.72 12.15
CA LEU A 22 2.27 -12.86 13.43
C LEU A 22 2.48 -14.27 14.02
N ARG A 23 2.41 -15.31 13.20
CA ARG A 23 2.63 -16.69 13.64
C ARG A 23 4.08 -17.00 14.00
N ALA A 24 5.03 -16.25 13.46
CA ALA A 24 6.45 -16.36 13.79
C ALA A 24 6.83 -15.63 15.09
N CYS A 25 5.93 -14.89 15.73
CA CYS A 25 6.20 -14.19 16.98
C CYS A 25 6.34 -15.16 18.16
N PRO A 26 7.10 -14.81 19.23
CA PRO A 26 7.22 -15.65 20.44
C PRO A 26 5.88 -15.94 21.14
N ASP A 27 4.96 -14.96 21.14
CA ASP A 27 3.59 -15.09 21.66
C ASP A 27 2.60 -14.84 20.50
N PRO A 28 2.37 -15.86 19.63
CA PRO A 28 1.59 -15.69 18.43
C PRO A 28 0.10 -15.61 18.76
N PRO A 29 -0.66 -14.66 18.18
CA PRO A 29 -2.12 -14.71 18.24
C PRO A 29 -2.65 -15.92 17.46
N ARG A 30 -3.91 -16.26 17.66
CA ARG A 30 -4.63 -17.12 16.73
C ARG A 30 -4.95 -16.29 15.48
N VAL A 31 -4.52 -16.75 14.31
CA VAL A 31 -4.73 -16.05 13.03
C VAL A 31 -5.83 -16.77 12.25
N LEU A 32 -6.93 -16.10 11.99
CA LEU A 32 -8.01 -16.52 11.11
C LEU A 32 -7.87 -15.80 9.77
N GLY A 33 -8.19 -16.45 8.66
CA GLY A 33 -8.06 -15.85 7.34
C GLY A 33 -9.26 -16.08 6.45
N PHE A 34 -9.53 -15.11 5.59
CA PHE A 34 -10.50 -15.22 4.52
C PHE A 34 -9.93 -14.63 3.22
N ASP A 35 -10.13 -15.35 2.13
CA ASP A 35 -9.91 -14.85 0.77
C ASP A 35 -10.96 -15.48 -0.15
N PRO A 36 -11.62 -14.70 -1.03
CA PRO A 36 -12.58 -15.24 -1.99
C PRO A 36 -11.92 -16.11 -3.07
N ASP A 37 -10.60 -15.94 -3.30
CA ASP A 37 -9.84 -16.80 -4.18
C ASP A 37 -9.47 -18.11 -3.46
N PRO A 38 -9.98 -19.28 -3.90
CA PRO A 38 -9.69 -20.56 -3.28
C PRO A 38 -8.20 -20.95 -3.34
N GLU A 39 -7.44 -20.44 -4.33
CA GLU A 39 -6.01 -20.71 -4.41
C GLU A 39 -5.23 -19.90 -3.36
N ALA A 40 -5.58 -18.63 -3.18
CA ALA A 40 -5.00 -17.81 -2.12
C ALA A 40 -5.32 -18.38 -0.73
N ALA A 41 -6.58 -18.77 -0.50
CA ALA A 41 -7.03 -19.38 0.76
C ALA A 41 -6.26 -20.68 1.06
N ARG A 42 -6.19 -21.63 0.13
CA ARG A 42 -5.42 -22.87 0.27
C ARG A 42 -3.94 -22.61 0.50
N GLY A 43 -3.35 -21.73 -0.32
CA GLY A 43 -1.94 -21.37 -0.19
C GLY A 43 -1.60 -20.76 1.16
N ALA A 44 -2.53 -20.00 1.77
CA ALA A 44 -2.34 -19.44 3.11
C ALA A 44 -2.29 -20.53 4.20
N VAL A 45 -3.12 -21.58 4.08
CA VAL A 45 -3.08 -22.74 5.00
C VAL A 45 -1.80 -23.54 4.79
N GLU A 46 -1.47 -23.90 3.54
CA GLU A 46 -0.27 -24.67 3.20
C GLU A 46 1.02 -24.00 3.68
N ARG A 47 1.08 -22.68 3.55
CA ARG A 47 2.20 -21.86 4.01
C ARG A 47 2.16 -21.53 5.50
N GLN A 48 1.14 -21.99 6.20
CA GLN A 48 0.94 -21.70 7.62
C GLN A 48 0.82 -20.19 7.93
N ALA A 49 0.25 -19.42 7.01
CA ALA A 49 -0.04 -17.99 7.24
C ALA A 49 -1.24 -17.78 8.17
N VAL A 50 -2.14 -18.77 8.23
CA VAL A 50 -3.32 -18.77 9.10
C VAL A 50 -3.44 -20.04 9.89
N ASP A 51 -4.10 -20.01 11.05
CA ASP A 51 -4.44 -21.21 11.85
C ASP A 51 -5.69 -21.91 11.31
N ALA A 52 -6.64 -21.13 10.76
CA ALA A 52 -7.84 -21.64 10.12
C ALA A 52 -8.39 -20.64 9.10
N LEU A 53 -9.12 -21.14 8.12
CA LEU A 53 -9.94 -20.31 7.23
C LEU A 53 -11.30 -20.04 7.88
N MET A 54 -11.87 -18.91 7.54
CA MET A 54 -13.22 -18.51 7.89
C MET A 54 -14.19 -18.95 6.78
N GLU A 55 -15.22 -19.73 7.13
CA GLU A 55 -16.23 -20.20 6.18
C GLU A 55 -17.16 -19.07 5.75
N ASP A 56 -17.46 -18.16 6.67
CA ASP A 56 -18.32 -17.00 6.44
C ASP A 56 -17.58 -15.74 6.91
N PRO A 57 -17.22 -14.83 5.99
CA PRO A 57 -16.52 -13.60 6.36
C PRO A 57 -17.35 -12.69 7.28
N SER A 58 -18.69 -12.86 7.33
CA SER A 58 -19.56 -12.14 8.25
C SER A 58 -19.53 -12.68 9.69
N ARG A 59 -19.01 -13.88 9.90
CA ARG A 59 -18.95 -14.56 11.22
C ARG A 59 -17.62 -14.49 11.95
N VAL A 60 -16.62 -13.81 11.38
CA VAL A 60 -15.28 -13.67 12.01
C VAL A 60 -15.26 -13.15 13.43
N GLU A 61 -16.22 -12.77 13.85
CA GLU A 61 -16.61 -11.56 14.48
C GLU A 61 -16.90 -11.79 15.95
N GLY A 62 -17.34 -12.97 16.34
CA GLY A 62 -17.63 -13.29 17.74
C GLY A 62 -16.39 -13.38 18.64
N GLU A 63 -15.18 -13.54 18.06
CA GLU A 63 -13.97 -13.82 18.82
C GLU A 63 -12.75 -12.94 18.46
N ALA A 64 -12.82 -12.12 17.39
CA ALA A 64 -11.66 -11.35 16.95
C ALA A 64 -11.42 -10.10 17.81
N ASP A 65 -10.18 -9.95 18.28
CA ASP A 65 -9.71 -8.73 18.95
C ASP A 65 -9.29 -7.66 17.95
N LEU A 66 -8.77 -8.10 16.81
CA LEU A 66 -8.29 -7.26 15.73
C LEU A 66 -8.70 -7.87 14.38
N VAL A 67 -9.32 -7.07 13.54
CA VAL A 67 -9.67 -7.41 12.16
C VAL A 67 -8.80 -6.58 11.22
N VAL A 68 -8.25 -7.22 10.20
CA VAL A 68 -7.36 -6.60 9.22
C VAL A 68 -7.93 -6.80 7.84
N THR A 69 -8.09 -5.73 7.07
CA THR A 69 -8.38 -5.81 5.64
C THR A 69 -7.10 -5.55 4.83
N ALA A 70 -6.75 -6.51 4.00
CA ALA A 70 -5.59 -6.48 3.09
C ALA A 70 -6.04 -6.79 1.65
N VAL A 71 -7.16 -6.21 1.27
CA VAL A 71 -7.83 -6.35 -0.03
C VAL A 71 -7.53 -5.12 -0.92
N PRO A 72 -7.83 -5.16 -2.23
CA PRO A 72 -7.71 -3.99 -3.09
C PRO A 72 -8.47 -2.76 -2.53
N PRO A 73 -7.96 -1.53 -2.73
CA PRO A 73 -8.51 -0.34 -2.07
C PRO A 73 -10.00 -0.10 -2.34
N ARG A 74 -10.48 -0.35 -3.55
CA ARG A 74 -11.90 -0.20 -3.90
C ARG A 74 -12.77 -1.22 -3.18
N GLU A 75 -12.27 -2.43 -2.99
CA GLU A 75 -12.95 -3.46 -2.21
C GLU A 75 -12.99 -3.07 -0.73
N ALA A 76 -11.89 -2.52 -0.18
CA ALA A 76 -11.83 -2.03 1.18
C ALA A 76 -12.89 -0.95 1.46
N VAL A 77 -13.10 0.00 0.53
CA VAL A 77 -14.16 1.02 0.62
C VAL A 77 -15.56 0.39 0.82
N SER A 78 -15.82 -0.76 0.19
CA SER A 78 -17.10 -1.47 0.31
C SER A 78 -17.15 -2.42 1.50
N LEU A 79 -16.04 -3.04 1.87
CA LEU A 79 -15.96 -4.08 2.90
C LEU A 79 -15.90 -3.50 4.31
N VAL A 80 -15.09 -2.44 4.53
CA VAL A 80 -14.88 -1.87 5.86
C VAL A 80 -16.16 -1.44 6.58
N PRO A 81 -17.14 -0.75 5.94
CA PRO A 81 -18.39 -0.41 6.60
C PRO A 81 -19.18 -1.64 7.07
N ARG A 82 -19.19 -2.72 6.29
CA ARG A 82 -19.90 -3.96 6.61
C ARG A 82 -19.23 -4.67 7.80
N LEU A 83 -17.91 -4.76 7.82
CA LEU A 83 -17.16 -5.33 8.93
C LEU A 83 -17.36 -4.52 10.21
N LEU A 84 -17.35 -3.19 10.15
CA LEU A 84 -17.57 -2.34 11.31
C LEU A 84 -18.96 -2.55 11.96
N ALA A 85 -19.96 -2.91 11.16
CA ALA A 85 -21.32 -3.20 11.65
C ALA A 85 -21.40 -4.57 12.36
N SER A 86 -20.49 -5.49 12.06
CA SER A 86 -20.56 -6.90 12.47
C SER A 86 -19.51 -7.30 13.52
N ILE A 87 -18.34 -6.65 13.58
CA ILE A 87 -17.27 -6.98 14.55
C ILE A 87 -17.70 -6.69 16.00
N PRO A 88 -17.20 -7.45 17.00
CA PRO A 88 -17.49 -7.21 18.42
C PRO A 88 -17.22 -5.79 18.86
N ALA A 89 -17.98 -5.30 19.83
CA ALA A 89 -17.87 -3.92 20.33
C ALA A 89 -16.44 -3.57 20.83
N GLY A 90 -15.67 -4.56 21.32
CA GLY A 90 -14.29 -4.40 21.76
C GLY A 90 -13.23 -4.61 20.69
N ALA A 91 -13.60 -5.07 19.49
CA ALA A 91 -12.66 -5.31 18.39
C ALA A 91 -12.23 -4.01 17.72
N VAL A 92 -11.04 -4.03 17.13
CA VAL A 92 -10.50 -2.96 16.29
C VAL A 92 -10.39 -3.46 14.86
N LEU A 93 -10.76 -2.63 13.90
CA LEU A 93 -10.58 -2.88 12.47
C LEU A 93 -9.45 -1.97 11.95
N THR A 94 -8.55 -2.55 11.17
CA THR A 94 -7.53 -1.80 10.42
C THR A 94 -7.53 -2.19 8.95
N ASP A 95 -7.33 -1.21 8.09
CA ASP A 95 -7.18 -1.41 6.64
C ASP A 95 -5.75 -1.09 6.20
N LEU A 96 -5.20 -1.93 5.32
CA LEU A 96 -3.81 -1.84 4.87
C LEU A 96 -3.65 -1.17 3.48
N SER A 97 -4.71 -0.55 2.98
CA SER A 97 -4.70 0.07 1.64
C SER A 97 -3.67 1.18 1.50
N SER A 98 -3.21 1.36 0.28
CA SER A 98 -2.29 2.44 -0.12
C SER A 98 -2.94 3.83 -0.14
N VAL A 99 -4.26 3.92 0.08
CA VAL A 99 -5.01 5.18 0.20
C VAL A 99 -5.89 5.08 1.45
N MET A 100 -5.80 6.08 2.33
CA MET A 100 -6.51 6.02 3.62
C MET A 100 -7.83 6.78 3.63
N LEU A 101 -7.85 7.96 3.02
CA LEU A 101 -8.99 8.87 3.15
C LEU A 101 -10.29 8.31 2.56
N PRO A 102 -10.30 7.67 1.37
CA PRO A 102 -11.51 7.05 0.83
C PRO A 102 -12.08 5.95 1.73
N VAL A 103 -11.23 5.10 2.31
CA VAL A 103 -11.65 4.01 3.20
C VAL A 103 -12.16 4.58 4.53
N LEU A 104 -11.47 5.57 5.11
CA LEU A 104 -11.90 6.26 6.32
C LEU A 104 -13.25 6.96 6.12
N THR A 105 -13.45 7.62 4.98
CA THR A 105 -14.72 8.27 4.64
C THR A 105 -15.86 7.24 4.56
N ALA A 106 -15.64 6.12 3.90
CA ALA A 106 -16.59 5.03 3.83
C ALA A 106 -16.90 4.42 5.20
N ALA A 107 -15.90 4.37 6.09
CA ALA A 107 -16.07 3.94 7.49
C ALA A 107 -16.90 4.90 8.36
N GLY A 108 -17.44 5.99 7.81
CA GLY A 108 -18.26 6.97 8.54
C GLY A 108 -17.49 8.15 9.13
N GLY A 109 -16.25 8.36 8.74
CA GLY A 109 -15.42 9.50 9.19
C GLY A 109 -15.09 9.48 10.67
N GLY A 110 -15.01 10.65 11.30
CA GLY A 110 -14.47 10.84 12.64
C GLY A 110 -15.11 10.04 13.80
N HIS A 111 -16.39 9.62 13.70
CA HIS A 111 -17.02 8.80 14.75
C HIS A 111 -16.75 7.29 14.61
N ALA A 112 -16.49 6.80 13.41
CA ALA A 112 -16.07 5.40 13.19
C ALA A 112 -14.64 5.16 13.72
N SER A 113 -13.84 6.21 13.90
CA SER A 113 -12.43 6.18 14.30
C SER A 113 -12.17 5.56 15.69
N VAL A 114 -13.17 5.40 16.53
CA VAL A 114 -13.00 4.72 17.84
C VAL A 114 -12.61 3.25 17.66
N ARG A 115 -13.02 2.61 16.56
CA ARG A 115 -12.74 1.19 16.28
C ARG A 115 -12.08 0.94 14.92
N PHE A 116 -11.93 1.97 14.07
CA PHE A 116 -11.31 1.86 12.77
C PHE A 116 -10.08 2.76 12.66
N VAL A 117 -8.99 2.21 12.15
CA VAL A 117 -7.74 2.94 11.88
C VAL A 117 -7.11 2.39 10.61
N GLY A 118 -6.87 3.25 9.62
CA GLY A 118 -6.03 2.89 8.48
C GLY A 118 -4.56 2.71 8.90
N SER A 119 -3.88 1.71 8.35
CA SER A 119 -2.46 1.50 8.59
C SER A 119 -1.76 0.97 7.35
N HIS A 120 -1.03 1.83 6.67
CA HIS A 120 -0.38 1.51 5.40
C HIS A 120 1.09 1.10 5.60
N PRO A 121 1.45 -0.19 5.44
CA PRO A 121 2.84 -0.61 5.43
C PRO A 121 3.51 -0.16 4.12
N LEU A 122 4.56 0.66 4.22
CA LEU A 122 5.32 1.12 3.05
C LEU A 122 6.23 0.01 2.53
N ARG A 123 5.63 -1.11 2.19
CA ARG A 123 6.27 -2.30 1.62
C ARG A 123 5.35 -2.95 0.60
N GLY A 124 5.96 -3.47 -0.44
CA GLY A 124 5.28 -4.19 -1.50
C GLY A 124 6.31 -4.84 -2.42
N SER A 125 5.81 -5.52 -3.43
CA SER A 125 6.60 -6.11 -4.50
C SER A 125 5.75 -6.05 -5.78
N GLU A 126 6.40 -6.06 -6.91
CA GLU A 126 5.76 -6.29 -8.22
C GLU A 126 5.18 -7.70 -8.35
N GLN A 127 5.65 -8.64 -7.52
CA GLN A 127 5.09 -9.98 -7.40
C GLN A 127 3.95 -9.96 -6.39
N GLY A 128 2.78 -10.44 -6.81
CA GLY A 128 1.59 -10.52 -5.97
C GLY A 128 1.27 -11.94 -5.49
N GLY A 129 0.17 -12.06 -4.75
CA GLY A 129 -0.40 -13.33 -4.31
C GLY A 129 0.32 -13.95 -3.11
N ILE A 130 -0.30 -15.03 -2.59
CA ILE A 130 0.17 -15.74 -1.39
C ILE A 130 1.55 -16.39 -1.57
N ARG A 131 1.92 -16.75 -2.80
CA ARG A 131 3.22 -17.38 -3.09
C ARG A 131 4.40 -16.44 -2.84
N ALA A 132 4.20 -15.14 -3.00
CA ALA A 132 5.19 -14.10 -2.73
C ALA A 132 5.22 -13.64 -1.26
N ALA A 133 4.30 -14.10 -0.41
CA ALA A 133 4.23 -13.71 1.00
C ALA A 133 5.46 -14.19 1.79
N ARG A 134 5.95 -13.36 2.72
CA ARG A 134 7.15 -13.63 3.54
C ARG A 134 6.94 -13.15 4.96
N SER A 135 7.43 -13.91 5.95
CA SER A 135 7.34 -13.54 7.37
C SER A 135 8.21 -12.34 7.77
N ASP A 136 9.21 -12.01 6.97
CA ASP A 136 10.16 -10.92 7.23
C ASP A 136 9.83 -9.62 6.45
N LEU A 137 8.72 -9.59 5.68
CA LEU A 137 8.36 -8.46 4.82
C LEU A 137 8.33 -7.13 5.58
N TYR A 138 7.87 -7.18 6.82
CA TYR A 138 7.64 -5.98 7.63
C TYR A 138 8.80 -5.60 8.56
N LYS A 139 9.86 -6.42 8.67
CA LYS A 139 11.01 -6.10 9.52
C LYS A 139 11.66 -4.78 9.13
N GLY A 140 11.68 -3.83 10.08
CA GLY A 140 12.20 -2.48 9.86
C GLY A 140 11.38 -1.62 8.88
N ALA A 141 10.22 -2.12 8.42
CA ALA A 141 9.39 -1.38 7.49
C ALA A 141 8.65 -0.24 8.20
N PRO A 142 8.64 0.98 7.64
CA PRO A 142 7.76 2.02 8.13
C PRO A 142 6.31 1.67 7.85
N VAL A 143 5.43 1.93 8.83
CA VAL A 143 3.97 1.80 8.70
C VAL A 143 3.32 3.10 9.11
N LEU A 144 2.57 3.71 8.22
CA LEU A 144 1.86 4.95 8.50
C LEU A 144 0.48 4.61 9.09
N VAL A 145 0.24 5.05 10.32
CA VAL A 145 -1.02 4.83 11.06
C VAL A 145 -1.85 6.12 11.05
N GLY A 146 -3.07 6.03 10.59
CA GLY A 146 -3.97 7.15 10.30
C GLY A 146 -4.53 7.91 11.51
N ALA A 147 -3.95 7.73 12.69
CA ALA A 147 -4.37 8.41 13.94
C ALA A 147 -3.20 8.52 14.92
N PRO A 148 -3.30 9.42 15.94
CA PRO A 148 -2.29 9.51 17.00
C PRO A 148 -2.14 8.20 17.78
N LEU A 149 -0.90 7.82 18.08
CA LEU A 149 -0.55 6.61 18.84
C LEU A 149 -0.67 6.88 20.34
N THR A 150 -1.90 7.04 20.82
CA THR A 150 -2.19 7.29 22.23
C THR A 150 -2.52 5.98 22.95
N PRO A 151 -1.93 5.70 24.13
CA PRO A 151 -2.25 4.50 24.90
C PRO A 151 -3.75 4.28 25.12
N GLY A 152 -4.21 3.05 24.98
CA GLY A 152 -5.61 2.67 25.14
C GLY A 152 -6.49 2.89 23.91
N THR A 153 -5.98 3.51 22.83
CA THR A 153 -6.73 3.73 21.60
C THR A 153 -6.63 2.57 20.59
N ALA A 154 -7.52 2.57 19.62
CA ALA A 154 -7.46 1.65 18.46
C ALA A 154 -6.11 1.78 17.71
N ALA A 155 -5.63 3.00 17.52
CA ALA A 155 -4.36 3.27 16.86
C ALA A 155 -3.17 2.62 17.58
N GLU A 156 -3.14 2.68 18.90
CA GLU A 156 -2.07 2.04 19.68
C GLU A 156 -2.15 0.50 19.60
N ARG A 157 -3.35 -0.07 19.58
CA ARG A 157 -3.53 -1.52 19.38
C ARG A 157 -3.03 -1.97 18.00
N VAL A 158 -3.33 -1.21 16.95
CA VAL A 158 -2.81 -1.44 15.59
C VAL A 158 -1.30 -1.28 15.55
N ALA A 159 -0.75 -0.22 16.14
CA ALA A 159 0.69 0.00 16.21
C ALA A 159 1.41 -1.10 17.00
N ALA A 160 0.82 -1.62 18.07
CA ALA A 160 1.36 -2.74 18.83
C ALA A 160 1.46 -4.02 17.99
N MET A 161 0.44 -4.32 17.17
CA MET A 161 0.49 -5.42 16.19
C MET A 161 1.67 -5.23 15.22
N TRP A 162 1.85 -4.02 14.67
CA TRP A 162 2.94 -3.75 13.74
C TRP A 162 4.32 -3.88 14.39
N ARG A 163 4.49 -3.37 15.62
CA ARG A 163 5.74 -3.57 16.38
C ARG A 163 6.02 -5.04 16.65
N GLN A 164 5.00 -5.82 16.95
CA GLN A 164 5.12 -7.27 17.21
C GLN A 164 5.74 -8.00 16.00
N VAL A 165 5.43 -7.60 14.77
CA VAL A 165 6.01 -8.16 13.55
C VAL A 165 7.30 -7.45 13.09
N GLY A 166 7.86 -6.58 13.94
CA GLY A 166 9.14 -5.91 13.69
C GLY A 166 9.06 -4.67 12.78
N ALA A 167 7.87 -4.17 12.50
CA ALA A 167 7.68 -2.93 11.75
C ALA A 167 7.84 -1.69 12.64
N VAL A 168 7.97 -0.51 12.02
CA VAL A 168 8.14 0.79 12.68
C VAL A 168 6.90 1.66 12.42
N PRO A 169 5.85 1.57 13.27
CA PRO A 169 4.65 2.39 13.10
C PRO A 169 4.91 3.85 13.46
N ALA A 170 4.40 4.76 12.61
CA ALA A 170 4.41 6.19 12.82
C ALA A 170 3.02 6.78 12.57
N SER A 171 2.60 7.76 13.38
CA SER A 171 1.34 8.46 13.19
C SER A 171 1.41 9.43 12.03
N MET A 172 0.38 9.44 11.19
CA MET A 172 0.22 10.43 10.12
C MET A 172 -1.27 10.68 9.87
N ALA A 173 -1.67 11.95 9.75
CA ALA A 173 -3.06 12.28 9.40
C ALA A 173 -3.40 11.70 7.99
N PRO A 174 -4.58 11.07 7.79
CA PRO A 174 -4.95 10.44 6.52
C PRO A 174 -4.87 11.39 5.31
N THR A 175 -5.23 12.65 5.47
CA THR A 175 -5.11 13.66 4.40
C THR A 175 -3.67 13.93 4.01
N LEU A 176 -2.75 13.98 4.99
CA LEU A 176 -1.33 14.16 4.75
C LEU A 176 -0.71 12.89 4.15
N HIS A 177 -1.14 11.71 4.64
CA HIS A 177 -0.74 10.43 4.08
C HIS A 177 -1.03 10.36 2.58
N ASP A 178 -2.29 10.62 2.18
CA ASP A 178 -2.70 10.49 0.78
C ASP A 178 -2.02 11.54 -0.11
N ALA A 179 -1.74 12.74 0.40
CA ALA A 179 -0.93 13.75 -0.30
C ALA A 179 0.54 13.30 -0.44
N LEU A 180 1.13 12.70 0.59
CA LEU A 180 2.51 12.20 0.56
C LEU A 180 2.66 11.06 -0.46
N VAL A 181 1.78 10.05 -0.41
CA VAL A 181 1.87 8.90 -1.32
C VAL A 181 1.52 9.29 -2.77
N ALA A 182 0.72 10.32 -2.99
CA ALA A 182 0.51 10.89 -4.32
C ALA A 182 1.83 11.31 -4.97
N LEU A 183 2.74 11.92 -4.20
CA LEU A 183 4.04 12.38 -4.68
C LEU A 183 5.10 11.28 -4.69
N THR A 184 5.15 10.43 -3.67
CA THR A 184 6.25 9.47 -3.45
C THR A 184 6.01 8.10 -4.08
N SER A 185 4.77 7.78 -4.46
CA SER A 185 4.37 6.49 -5.01
C SER A 185 3.57 6.63 -6.31
N HIS A 186 2.46 7.38 -6.28
CA HIS A 186 1.51 7.41 -7.39
C HIS A 186 2.06 8.19 -8.60
N LEU A 187 2.67 9.34 -8.36
CA LEU A 187 3.34 10.12 -9.41
C LEU A 187 4.46 9.33 -10.10
N PRO A 188 5.41 8.68 -9.38
CA PRO A 188 6.39 7.77 -9.97
C PRO A 188 5.78 6.66 -10.82
N GLN A 189 4.67 6.06 -10.39
CA GLN A 189 3.96 5.04 -11.17
C GLN A 189 3.45 5.59 -12.50
N VAL A 190 2.81 6.77 -12.47
CA VAL A 190 2.31 7.41 -13.70
C VAL A 190 3.46 7.78 -14.64
N VAL A 191 4.57 8.31 -14.10
CA VAL A 191 5.78 8.64 -14.89
C VAL A 191 6.34 7.39 -15.57
N SER A 192 6.49 6.30 -14.84
CA SER A 192 6.96 5.01 -15.36
C SER A 192 6.04 4.51 -16.48
N THR A 193 4.73 4.56 -16.25
CA THR A 193 3.73 4.17 -17.26
C THR A 193 3.79 5.05 -18.48
N ALA A 194 3.89 6.37 -18.33
CA ALA A 194 4.00 7.33 -19.42
C ALA A 194 5.27 7.10 -20.26
N LEU A 195 6.40 6.85 -19.60
CA LEU A 195 7.66 6.51 -20.25
C LEU A 195 7.52 5.28 -21.15
N VAL A 196 7.02 4.16 -20.63
CA VAL A 196 6.84 2.92 -21.39
C VAL A 196 5.84 3.11 -22.55
N ARG A 197 4.75 3.84 -22.32
CA ARG A 197 3.78 4.18 -23.37
C ARG A 197 4.40 5.07 -24.47
N THR A 198 5.28 5.98 -24.10
CA THR A 198 6.02 6.82 -25.07
C THR A 198 6.92 5.96 -25.94
N LEU A 199 7.73 5.08 -25.34
CA LEU A 199 8.59 4.15 -26.07
C LEU A 199 7.79 3.26 -27.05
N ARG A 200 6.63 2.75 -26.62
CA ARG A 200 5.74 1.97 -27.50
C ARG A 200 5.29 2.76 -28.73
N ARG A 201 5.09 4.07 -28.62
CA ARG A 201 4.63 4.93 -29.71
C ARG A 201 5.74 5.33 -30.71
N THR A 202 7.00 5.05 -30.42
CA THR A 202 8.13 5.31 -31.35
C THR A 202 8.22 4.31 -32.51
N GLY A 203 7.25 3.40 -32.66
CA GLY A 203 7.13 2.48 -33.79
C GLY A 203 7.81 1.13 -33.57
N ASN A 204 8.15 0.41 -34.64
CA ASN A 204 8.64 -0.97 -34.63
C ASN A 204 10.09 -1.11 -34.11
N MET A 205 10.41 -0.48 -32.99
CA MET A 205 11.76 -0.49 -32.40
C MET A 205 11.90 -1.48 -31.23
N THR A 206 10.91 -2.33 -30.96
CA THR A 206 10.88 -3.18 -29.75
C THR A 206 12.15 -4.01 -29.58
N GLY A 207 12.66 -4.64 -30.64
CA GLY A 207 13.90 -5.41 -30.59
C GLY A 207 15.14 -4.55 -30.27
N LEU A 208 15.22 -3.36 -30.87
CA LEU A 208 16.32 -2.41 -30.62
C LEU A 208 16.24 -1.81 -29.21
N LEU A 209 15.04 -1.50 -28.75
CA LEU A 209 14.82 -1.03 -27.37
C LEU A 209 15.25 -2.08 -26.35
N ALA A 210 14.94 -3.36 -26.60
CA ALA A 210 15.36 -4.45 -25.71
C ALA A 210 16.91 -4.59 -25.67
N GLN A 211 17.57 -4.45 -26.81
CA GLN A 211 19.03 -4.49 -26.90
C GLN A 211 19.69 -3.27 -26.25
N GLY A 212 19.07 -2.08 -26.38
CA GLY A 212 19.56 -0.82 -25.82
C GLY A 212 19.14 -0.54 -24.39
N ALA A 213 18.36 -1.42 -23.76
CA ALA A 213 17.84 -1.21 -22.42
C ALA A 213 18.93 -1.30 -21.36
N GLY A 214 19.55 -0.17 -21.04
CA GLY A 214 20.49 -0.02 -19.94
C GLY A 214 19.80 0.07 -18.55
N PRO A 215 20.59 0.19 -17.46
CA PRO A 215 20.07 0.29 -16.09
C PRO A 215 19.03 1.41 -15.93
N GLY A 216 19.27 2.60 -16.48
CA GLY A 216 18.37 3.74 -16.36
C GLY A 216 16.95 3.44 -16.88
N LEU A 217 16.84 2.77 -18.06
CA LEU A 217 15.54 2.38 -18.58
C LEU A 217 14.89 1.31 -17.71
N ARG A 218 15.64 0.32 -17.25
CA ARG A 218 15.11 -0.75 -16.38
C ARG A 218 14.56 -0.19 -15.08
N ASP A 219 15.31 0.68 -14.42
CA ASP A 219 14.90 1.30 -13.15
C ASP A 219 13.65 2.16 -13.34
N MET A 220 13.64 3.02 -14.36
CA MET A 220 12.54 3.94 -14.61
C MET A 220 11.27 3.25 -15.13
N SER A 221 11.38 2.09 -15.78
CA SER A 221 10.23 1.35 -16.33
C SER A 221 9.69 0.26 -15.38
N ARG A 222 10.39 -0.08 -14.30
CA ARG A 222 10.03 -1.19 -13.41
C ARG A 222 8.60 -1.11 -12.87
N LEU A 223 8.18 0.07 -12.44
CA LEU A 223 6.84 0.28 -11.88
C LEU A 223 5.73 0.05 -12.91
N ALA A 224 5.98 0.29 -14.19
CA ALA A 224 5.00 0.05 -15.26
C ALA A 224 4.62 -1.43 -15.43
N GLY A 225 5.36 -2.36 -14.82
CA GLY A 225 5.05 -3.79 -14.78
C GLY A 225 4.06 -4.19 -13.68
N SER A 226 3.62 -3.26 -12.85
CA SER A 226 2.68 -3.53 -11.75
C SER A 226 1.26 -3.88 -12.25
N PRO A 227 0.45 -4.64 -11.46
CA PRO A 227 -0.90 -5.04 -11.84
C PRO A 227 -1.81 -3.83 -12.16
N PRO A 228 -2.41 -3.77 -13.35
CA PRO A 228 -3.15 -2.58 -13.80
C PRO A 228 -4.42 -2.32 -12.98
N ASP A 229 -5.16 -3.35 -12.55
CA ASP A 229 -6.40 -3.18 -11.79
C ASP A 229 -6.14 -2.57 -10.41
N LEU A 230 -5.11 -3.01 -9.72
CA LEU A 230 -4.69 -2.43 -8.43
C LEU A 230 -4.35 -0.94 -8.59
N TRP A 231 -3.58 -0.60 -9.62
CA TRP A 231 -3.17 0.78 -9.87
C TRP A 231 -4.30 1.66 -10.38
N PHE A 232 -5.25 1.09 -11.12
CA PHE A 232 -6.48 1.81 -11.48
C PHE A 232 -7.22 2.28 -10.24
N ASP A 233 -7.39 1.40 -9.24
CA ASP A 233 -8.06 1.75 -7.98
C ASP A 233 -7.28 2.80 -7.19
N ILE A 234 -5.97 2.60 -7.00
CA ILE A 234 -5.11 3.53 -6.26
C ILE A 234 -5.15 4.92 -6.88
N LEU A 235 -4.91 5.04 -8.19
CA LEU A 235 -4.83 6.32 -8.88
C LEU A 235 -6.17 7.05 -8.92
N THR A 236 -7.28 6.32 -9.12
CA THR A 236 -8.61 6.92 -9.19
C THR A 236 -9.14 7.32 -7.82
N LEU A 237 -8.88 6.54 -6.78
CA LEU A 237 -9.28 6.88 -5.42
C LEU A 237 -8.49 8.04 -4.83
N ASN A 238 -7.25 8.27 -5.27
CA ASN A 238 -6.41 9.39 -4.83
C ASN A 238 -6.29 10.51 -5.90
N ALA A 239 -7.20 10.56 -6.86
CA ALA A 239 -7.13 11.50 -7.98
C ALA A 239 -7.08 12.97 -7.53
N GLU A 240 -7.82 13.34 -6.49
CA GLU A 240 -7.82 14.71 -5.94
C GLU A 240 -6.41 15.18 -5.52
N LYS A 241 -5.62 14.30 -4.92
CA LYS A 241 -4.25 14.63 -4.46
C LYS A 241 -3.22 14.47 -5.58
N LEU A 242 -3.47 13.56 -6.53
CA LEU A 242 -2.53 13.26 -7.61
C LEU A 242 -2.61 14.27 -8.76
N THR A 243 -3.81 14.74 -9.14
CA THR A 243 -3.99 15.62 -10.30
C THR A 243 -3.12 16.90 -10.25
N PRO A 244 -3.04 17.64 -9.13
CA PRO A 244 -2.16 18.82 -9.06
C PRO A 244 -0.67 18.49 -9.27
N ALA A 245 -0.22 17.32 -8.79
CA ALA A 245 1.16 16.88 -9.00
C ALA A 245 1.45 16.53 -10.46
N LEU A 246 0.47 15.96 -11.17
CA LEU A 246 0.58 15.69 -12.61
C LEU A 246 0.64 16.98 -13.44
N GLU A 247 -0.17 17.99 -13.10
CA GLU A 247 -0.13 19.29 -13.74
C GLU A 247 1.23 19.99 -13.55
N LEU A 248 1.81 19.84 -12.35
CA LEU A 248 3.16 20.35 -12.10
C LEU A 248 4.19 19.60 -12.94
N LEU A 249 4.15 18.27 -12.96
CA LEU A 249 5.05 17.46 -13.78
C LEU A 249 4.96 17.82 -15.28
N GLU A 250 3.76 18.05 -15.80
CA GLU A 250 3.59 18.48 -17.19
C GLU A 250 4.29 19.80 -17.49
N ARG A 251 4.22 20.76 -16.56
CA ARG A 251 4.94 22.05 -16.68
C ARG A 251 6.45 21.85 -16.69
N GLU A 252 6.98 21.02 -15.78
CA GLU A 252 8.41 20.72 -15.70
C GLU A 252 8.94 20.02 -16.96
N VAL A 253 8.22 19.02 -17.46
CA VAL A 253 8.58 18.33 -18.71
C VAL A 253 8.57 19.31 -19.89
N ARG A 254 7.62 20.23 -19.94
CA ARG A 254 7.55 21.26 -20.97
C ARG A 254 8.72 22.26 -20.88
N ALA A 255 9.09 22.69 -19.67
CA ALA A 255 10.22 23.57 -19.44
C ALA A 255 11.54 22.93 -19.91
N LEU A 256 11.78 21.68 -19.48
CA LEU A 256 12.95 20.90 -19.92
C LEU A 256 12.99 20.75 -21.45
N ARG A 257 11.87 20.42 -22.09
CA ARG A 257 11.80 20.31 -23.55
C ARG A 257 12.18 21.63 -24.23
N HIS A 258 11.64 22.76 -23.78
CA HIS A 258 11.97 24.07 -24.36
C HIS A 258 13.43 24.44 -24.17
N ALA A 259 14.01 24.19 -23.00
CA ALA A 259 15.43 24.43 -22.74
C ALA A 259 16.33 23.57 -23.64
N ILE A 260 15.96 22.30 -23.87
CA ILE A 260 16.66 21.39 -24.79
C ILE A 260 16.59 21.90 -26.24
N GLU A 261 15.39 22.23 -26.74
CA GLU A 261 15.14 22.69 -28.11
C GLU A 261 15.96 23.98 -28.44
N ARG A 262 16.05 24.88 -27.46
CA ARG A 262 16.76 26.17 -27.62
C ARG A 262 18.24 26.06 -27.28
N LYS A 263 18.73 24.92 -26.77
CA LYS A 263 20.09 24.77 -26.22
C LYS A 263 20.37 25.82 -25.14
N ASP A 264 19.37 26.12 -24.34
CA ASP A 264 19.42 27.18 -23.33
C ASP A 264 20.37 26.78 -22.19
N PRO A 265 21.29 27.66 -21.78
CA PRO A 265 22.16 27.44 -20.60
C PRO A 265 21.38 27.18 -19.31
N GLU A 266 20.13 27.67 -19.19
CA GLU A 266 19.23 27.41 -18.06
C GLU A 266 19.01 25.91 -17.82
N LEU A 267 19.08 25.08 -18.87
CA LEU A 267 18.98 23.61 -18.72
C LEU A 267 19.96 23.07 -17.67
N ARG A 268 21.16 23.65 -17.59
CA ARG A 268 22.17 23.22 -16.61
C ARG A 268 21.74 23.52 -15.17
N THR A 269 21.10 24.68 -14.96
CA THR A 269 20.55 25.07 -13.67
C THR A 269 19.42 24.11 -13.24
N LEU A 270 18.47 23.83 -14.13
CA LEU A 270 17.37 22.89 -13.85
C LEU A 270 17.88 21.49 -13.47
N LEU A 271 18.90 21.02 -14.15
CA LEU A 271 19.51 19.71 -13.84
C LEU A 271 20.25 19.72 -12.50
N ASP A 272 20.93 20.81 -12.13
CA ASP A 272 21.66 20.91 -10.87
C ASP A 272 20.71 21.05 -9.67
N GLU A 273 19.66 21.83 -9.79
CA GLU A 273 18.58 21.93 -8.78
C GLU A 273 17.95 20.55 -8.49
N ALA A 274 17.60 19.82 -9.55
CA ALA A 274 17.06 18.46 -9.39
C ALA A 274 18.08 17.53 -8.70
N ARG A 275 19.36 17.62 -9.05
CA ARG A 275 20.43 16.84 -8.42
C ARG A 275 20.62 17.20 -6.95
N GLN A 276 20.52 18.47 -6.57
CA GLN A 276 20.64 18.92 -5.18
C GLN A 276 19.47 18.37 -4.35
N PHE A 277 18.24 18.61 -4.80
CA PHE A 277 17.04 18.14 -4.11
C PHE A 277 16.97 16.60 -3.98
N ARG A 278 17.46 15.87 -5.01
CA ARG A 278 17.57 14.40 -4.93
C ARG A 278 18.40 13.92 -3.73
N ARG A 279 19.46 14.66 -3.37
CA ARG A 279 20.30 14.34 -2.20
C ARG A 279 19.60 14.58 -0.87
N GLU A 280 18.68 15.53 -0.82
CA GLU A 280 17.91 15.87 0.39
C GLU A 280 16.85 14.80 0.68
N ILE A 281 16.14 14.32 -0.36
CA ILE A 281 15.01 13.40 -0.19
C ILE A 281 15.38 11.92 -0.16
N ALA A 282 16.56 11.55 -0.61
CA ALA A 282 17.05 10.17 -0.61
C ALA A 282 18.59 10.16 -0.48
N PRO A 283 19.09 10.40 0.73
CA PRO A 283 20.54 10.44 1.03
C PRO A 283 21.24 9.11 0.81
#